data_5d1db263f37c6b1c9db64a31803fec55
#
_entry.id   5d1db263f37c6b1c9db64a31803fec55
#
_cell.length_a   1.000
_cell.length_b   1.000
_cell.length_c   1.000
_cell.angle_alpha   90.00
_cell.angle_beta   90.00
_cell.angle_gamma   90.00
#
_symmetry.space_group_name_H-M   'P 1'
#
loop_
_entity.id
_entity.type
_entity.pdbx_description
1 polymer ?
#
loop_
_entity_poly.entity_id
_entity_poly.type
_entity_poly.pdbx_seq_one_letter_code
_entity_poly.pdbx_strand_id
1 'polypeptide(L)'
;VEGVRKLEYGPPVTTMRNYLEQMGTAPYTAVREETDPLTLIAALGPKMLELAKTHTQGAHPYFTGPSHTKMARDILGEGPLLCVEQKVILETDADKARELARPIAKIYNRLPNYRNNWLRMGLTEDDIDNLSDRFIDETFAWGDADALRERINEHMQAGADHVCIQPINTNGNVGELDW
;
A
#
# COMPACT_ATOMS: atom_id res chain seq x y z
N VAL A 1 3.15 5.63 -14.81
CA VAL A 1 2.70 6.86 -15.49
C VAL A 1 3.26 6.91 -16.89
N GLU A 2 4.58 6.97 -17.08
CA GLU A 2 5.21 7.09 -18.42
C GLU A 2 4.88 5.90 -19.32
N GLY A 3 5.02 4.67 -18.82
CA GLY A 3 4.80 3.45 -19.60
C GLY A 3 3.34 3.24 -20.02
N VAL A 4 2.38 3.57 -19.16
CA VAL A 4 0.95 3.32 -19.39
C VAL A 4 0.24 4.55 -19.96
N ARG A 5 0.49 5.72 -19.37
CA ARG A 5 -0.23 6.95 -19.74
C ARG A 5 0.57 7.90 -20.62
N LYS A 6 1.85 7.60 -20.87
CA LYS A 6 2.78 8.43 -21.68
C LYS A 6 2.84 9.89 -21.20
N LEU A 7 2.67 10.11 -19.91
CA LEU A 7 2.78 11.41 -19.26
C LEU A 7 4.17 11.53 -18.65
N GLU A 8 4.76 12.71 -18.70
CA GLU A 8 6.03 12.98 -18.04
C GLU A 8 5.92 12.75 -16.53
N TYR A 9 6.89 12.03 -15.95
CA TYR A 9 6.93 11.76 -14.52
C TYR A 9 7.78 12.83 -13.82
N GLY A 10 7.11 13.85 -13.31
CA GLY A 10 7.73 14.92 -12.53
C GLY A 10 8.06 14.50 -11.09
N PRO A 11 8.60 15.42 -10.26
CA PRO A 11 8.85 15.18 -8.84
C PRO A 11 7.54 14.80 -8.12
N PRO A 12 7.40 13.57 -7.59
CA PRO A 12 6.10 13.03 -7.19
C PRO A 12 5.41 13.84 -6.09
N VAL A 13 6.15 14.31 -5.09
CA VAL A 13 5.57 15.09 -3.96
C VAL A 13 5.10 16.45 -4.44
N THR A 14 5.88 17.14 -5.26
CA THR A 14 5.49 18.44 -5.82
C THR A 14 4.28 18.29 -6.75
N THR A 15 4.30 17.28 -7.61
CA THR A 15 3.19 17.00 -8.53
C THR A 15 1.90 16.72 -7.75
N MET A 16 1.95 15.89 -6.71
CA MET A 16 0.79 15.57 -5.90
C MET A 16 0.28 16.81 -5.14
N ARG A 17 1.16 17.62 -4.57
CA ARG A 17 0.77 18.86 -3.90
C ARG A 17 0.02 19.79 -4.85
N ASN A 18 0.60 20.08 -6.01
CA ASN A 18 -0.01 20.95 -7.02
C ASN A 18 -1.36 20.39 -7.49
N TYR A 19 -1.48 19.08 -7.61
CA TYR A 19 -2.74 18.43 -7.97
C TYR A 19 -3.81 18.64 -6.90
N LEU A 20 -3.49 18.46 -5.62
CA LEU A 20 -4.41 18.70 -4.50
C LEU A 20 -4.85 20.16 -4.42
N GLU A 21 -3.93 21.12 -4.62
CA GLU A 21 -4.25 22.55 -4.66
C GLU A 21 -5.20 22.88 -5.83
N GLN A 22 -4.92 22.35 -7.01
CA GLN A 22 -5.79 22.53 -8.19
C GLN A 22 -7.17 21.88 -7.99
N MET A 23 -7.21 20.69 -7.40
CA MET A 23 -8.47 20.00 -7.08
C MET A 23 -9.34 20.85 -6.13
N GLY A 24 -8.73 21.46 -5.10
CA GLY A 24 -9.45 22.31 -4.15
C GLY A 24 -10.01 23.61 -4.73
N THR A 25 -9.43 24.10 -5.83
CA THR A 25 -9.85 25.35 -6.52
C THR A 25 -10.64 25.11 -7.80
N ALA A 26 -10.78 23.84 -8.22
CA ALA A 26 -11.47 23.49 -9.45
C ALA A 26 -12.96 23.89 -9.42
N PRO A 27 -13.52 24.44 -10.52
CA PRO A 27 -14.94 24.74 -10.59
C PRO A 27 -15.77 23.47 -10.40
N TYR A 28 -16.70 23.50 -9.47
CA TYR A 28 -17.63 22.41 -9.22
C TYR A 28 -19.06 22.89 -9.35
N THR A 29 -19.76 22.45 -10.38
CA THR A 29 -21.12 22.92 -10.75
C THR A 29 -22.23 21.98 -10.33
N ALA A 30 -21.89 20.77 -9.82
CA ALA A 30 -22.88 19.84 -9.29
C ALA A 30 -23.30 20.24 -7.86
N VAL A 31 -24.34 19.60 -7.36
CA VAL A 31 -24.76 19.75 -5.96
C VAL A 31 -23.63 19.28 -5.06
N ARG A 32 -23.18 20.14 -4.15
CA ARG A 32 -22.18 19.81 -3.15
C ARG A 32 -22.81 19.08 -1.98
N GLU A 33 -22.10 18.07 -1.47
CA GLU A 33 -22.40 17.48 -0.18
C GLU A 33 -22.22 18.53 0.94
N GLU A 34 -22.92 18.34 2.06
CA GLU A 34 -22.77 19.22 3.23
C GLU A 34 -21.38 19.12 3.88
N THR A 35 -20.73 17.97 3.70
CA THR A 35 -19.37 17.70 4.20
C THR A 35 -18.40 17.48 3.04
N ASP A 36 -17.17 17.95 3.20
CA ASP A 36 -16.12 17.70 2.22
C ASP A 36 -15.84 16.20 2.06
N PRO A 37 -15.61 15.71 0.83
CA PRO A 37 -15.32 14.32 0.59
C PRO A 37 -14.00 13.89 1.26
N LEU A 38 -14.02 12.72 1.88
CA LEU A 38 -12.84 12.13 2.50
C LEU A 38 -11.79 11.83 1.41
N THR A 39 -10.64 12.48 1.51
CA THR A 39 -9.54 12.34 0.56
C THR A 39 -8.34 11.68 1.23
N LEU A 40 -7.95 10.50 0.74
CA LEU A 40 -6.71 9.83 1.11
C LEU A 40 -5.81 9.73 -0.11
N ILE A 41 -4.49 9.86 0.08
CA ILE A 41 -3.53 9.70 -1.00
C ILE A 41 -2.65 8.47 -0.83
N ALA A 42 -2.24 7.88 -1.96
CA ALA A 42 -1.24 6.83 -1.95
C ALA A 42 0.10 7.38 -1.45
N ALA A 43 0.63 6.81 -0.38
CA ALA A 43 1.84 7.29 0.26
C ALA A 43 2.69 6.14 0.81
N LEU A 44 3.93 6.03 0.35
CA LEU A 44 4.89 5.02 0.82
C LEU A 44 6.05 5.67 1.59
N GLY A 45 6.67 6.68 1.01
CA GLY A 45 7.85 7.33 1.61
C GLY A 45 7.49 8.46 2.57
N PRO A 46 8.43 8.81 3.49
CA PRO A 46 8.18 9.81 4.53
C PRO A 46 7.66 11.16 4.02
N LYS A 47 8.21 11.66 2.91
CA LYS A 47 7.78 12.95 2.34
C LYS A 47 6.35 12.93 1.81
N MET A 48 5.89 11.80 1.27
CA MET A 48 4.52 11.67 0.79
C MET A 48 3.55 11.45 1.96
N LEU A 49 3.97 10.74 3.00
CA LEU A 49 3.21 10.60 4.25
C LEU A 49 3.03 11.95 4.95
N GLU A 50 4.07 12.79 4.97
CA GLU A 50 3.96 14.15 5.52
C GLU A 50 3.03 15.03 4.68
N LEU A 51 3.03 14.88 3.35
CA LEU A 51 2.06 15.54 2.49
C LEU A 51 0.63 15.05 2.79
N ALA A 52 0.43 13.75 2.96
CA ALA A 52 -0.86 13.19 3.35
C ALA A 52 -1.37 13.79 4.65
N LYS A 53 -0.51 13.86 5.67
CA LYS A 53 -0.79 14.45 6.97
C LYS A 53 -1.29 15.90 6.90
N THR A 54 -0.69 16.70 6.02
CA THR A 54 -0.88 18.15 6.00
C THR A 54 -1.90 18.65 4.97
N HIS A 55 -2.22 17.84 3.95
CA HIS A 55 -3.06 18.27 2.82
C HIS A 55 -4.27 17.39 2.55
N THR A 56 -4.43 16.28 3.28
CA THR A 56 -5.54 15.35 3.11
C THR A 56 -6.00 14.79 4.45
N GLN A 57 -7.01 13.94 4.44
CA GLN A 57 -7.52 13.29 5.65
C GLN A 57 -6.80 11.98 5.96
N GLY A 58 -5.80 11.56 5.14
CA GLY A 58 -5.04 10.36 5.45
C GLY A 58 -4.25 9.78 4.29
N ALA A 59 -3.68 8.60 4.53
CA ALA A 59 -2.82 7.87 3.61
C ALA A 59 -3.34 6.46 3.34
N HIS A 60 -3.11 5.99 2.11
CA HIS A 60 -3.38 4.63 1.68
C HIS A 60 -2.08 3.99 1.14
N PRO A 61 -1.22 3.45 2.02
CA PRO A 61 -0.06 2.66 1.61
C PRO A 61 -0.50 1.38 0.90
N TYR A 62 0.28 0.98 -0.09
CA TYR A 62 0.01 -0.21 -0.88
C TYR A 62 1.25 -1.09 -0.96
N PHE A 63 1.05 -2.41 -0.80
CA PHE A 63 2.09 -3.42 -0.89
C PHE A 63 3.18 -3.23 0.18
N THR A 64 2.75 -3.21 1.42
CA THR A 64 3.59 -3.01 2.61
C THR A 64 3.27 -4.06 3.67
N GLY A 65 4.11 -4.14 4.71
CA GLY A 65 3.87 -4.95 5.90
C GLY A 65 3.59 -4.10 7.15
N PRO A 66 3.35 -4.73 8.30
CA PRO A 66 3.08 -4.06 9.58
C PRO A 66 4.21 -3.12 10.04
N SER A 67 5.46 -3.43 9.69
CA SER A 67 6.62 -2.57 9.96
C SER A 67 6.49 -1.19 9.31
N HIS A 68 5.99 -1.15 8.06
CA HIS A 68 5.70 0.10 7.38
C HIS A 68 4.51 0.84 8.02
N THR A 69 3.47 0.12 8.41
CA THR A 69 2.29 0.71 9.07
C THR A 69 2.70 1.46 10.33
N LYS A 70 3.58 0.88 11.16
CA LYS A 70 4.14 1.55 12.32
C LYS A 70 4.87 2.85 11.96
N MET A 71 5.77 2.80 10.98
CA MET A 71 6.49 3.98 10.50
C MET A 71 5.53 5.05 9.95
N ALA A 72 4.52 4.64 9.18
CA ALA A 72 3.54 5.55 8.62
C ALA A 72 2.71 6.24 9.71
N ARG A 73 2.29 5.50 10.74
CA ARG A 73 1.58 6.07 11.88
C ARG A 73 2.44 7.05 12.67
N ASP A 74 3.71 6.73 12.89
CA ASP A 74 4.62 7.63 13.60
C ASP A 74 4.80 8.97 12.86
N ILE A 75 4.75 8.98 11.53
CA ILE A 75 4.82 10.20 10.70
C ILE A 75 3.46 10.92 10.66
N LEU A 76 2.36 10.22 10.42
CA LEU A 76 1.02 10.82 10.34
C LEU A 76 0.60 11.43 11.68
N GLY A 77 0.99 10.81 12.79
CA GLY A 77 0.51 11.17 14.12
C GLY A 77 -0.95 10.77 14.33
N GLU A 78 -1.60 11.38 15.30
CA GLU A 78 -3.02 11.18 15.59
C GLU A 78 -3.89 12.05 14.67
N GLY A 79 -5.04 11.55 14.24
CA GLY A 79 -6.04 12.28 13.46
C GLY A 79 -6.15 11.84 12.00
N PRO A 80 -5.09 11.93 11.17
CA PRO A 80 -5.18 11.44 9.78
C PRO A 80 -5.39 9.93 9.73
N LEU A 81 -6.28 9.49 8.85
CA LEU A 81 -6.57 8.07 8.65
C LEU A 81 -5.38 7.34 7.99
N LEU A 82 -5.10 6.15 8.48
CA LEU A 82 -4.14 5.22 7.89
C LEU A 82 -4.88 3.97 7.42
N CYS A 83 -5.21 3.94 6.13
CA CYS A 83 -5.91 2.84 5.48
C CYS A 83 -4.91 2.03 4.67
N VAL A 84 -4.46 0.90 5.19
CA VAL A 84 -3.43 0.07 4.55
C VAL A 84 -4.04 -0.98 3.64
N GLU A 85 -3.33 -1.36 2.58
CA GLU A 85 -3.68 -2.53 1.78
C GLU A 85 -2.84 -3.73 2.22
N GLN A 86 -3.46 -4.92 2.30
CA GLN A 86 -2.80 -6.19 2.56
C GLN A 86 -3.25 -7.26 1.57
N LYS A 87 -2.29 -7.78 0.81
CA LYS A 87 -2.49 -8.96 -0.04
C LYS A 87 -2.60 -10.21 0.81
N VAL A 88 -3.62 -11.04 0.55
CA VAL A 88 -3.88 -12.26 1.31
C VAL A 88 -3.99 -13.47 0.38
N ILE A 89 -3.45 -14.61 0.83
CA ILE A 89 -3.48 -15.90 0.13
C ILE A 89 -3.98 -16.94 1.12
N LEU A 90 -5.15 -17.52 0.86
CA LEU A 90 -5.71 -18.56 1.69
C LEU A 90 -5.10 -19.93 1.28
N GLU A 91 -3.85 -20.15 1.68
CA GLU A 91 -3.07 -21.37 1.43
C GLU A 91 -2.13 -21.60 2.62
N THR A 92 -2.16 -22.82 3.17
CA THR A 92 -1.35 -23.19 4.34
C THR A 92 0.00 -23.81 3.99
N ASP A 93 0.16 -24.28 2.76
CA ASP A 93 1.42 -24.74 2.23
C ASP A 93 2.29 -23.54 1.85
N ALA A 94 3.39 -23.35 2.58
CA ALA A 94 4.26 -22.19 2.44
C ALA A 94 4.85 -22.03 1.03
N ASP A 95 5.26 -23.14 0.42
CA ASP A 95 5.88 -23.12 -0.91
C ASP A 95 4.86 -22.70 -1.98
N LYS A 96 3.65 -23.23 -1.92
CA LYS A 96 2.57 -22.85 -2.83
C LYS A 96 2.15 -21.41 -2.64
N ALA A 97 1.97 -20.95 -1.40
CA ALA A 97 1.61 -19.55 -1.12
C ALA A 97 2.64 -18.58 -1.71
N ARG A 98 3.93 -18.88 -1.51
CA ARG A 98 5.04 -18.07 -2.05
C ARG A 98 5.12 -18.14 -3.56
N GLU A 99 4.84 -19.29 -4.17
CA GLU A 99 4.76 -19.43 -5.64
C GLU A 99 3.65 -18.55 -6.24
N LEU A 100 2.49 -18.46 -5.60
CA LEU A 100 1.39 -17.57 -6.02
C LEU A 100 1.76 -16.08 -5.87
N ALA A 101 2.52 -15.73 -4.84
CA ALA A 101 2.90 -14.35 -4.55
C ALA A 101 3.98 -13.78 -5.49
N ARG A 102 4.99 -14.59 -5.86
CA ARG A 102 6.17 -14.13 -6.63
C ARG A 102 5.86 -13.48 -7.98
N PRO A 103 4.94 -13.98 -8.81
CA PRO A 103 4.60 -13.32 -10.08
C PRO A 103 4.05 -11.91 -9.87
N ILE A 104 3.25 -11.72 -8.82
CA ILE A 104 2.69 -10.42 -8.46
C ILE A 104 3.80 -9.48 -7.98
N ALA A 105 4.65 -9.94 -7.08
CA ALA A 105 5.80 -9.19 -6.58
C ALA A 105 6.75 -8.75 -7.70
N LYS A 106 6.95 -9.59 -8.70
CA LYS A 106 7.80 -9.32 -9.88
C LYS A 106 7.35 -8.13 -10.71
N ILE A 107 6.05 -7.79 -10.69
CA ILE A 107 5.52 -6.62 -11.39
C ILE A 107 6.06 -5.33 -10.75
N TYR A 108 6.29 -5.34 -9.44
CA TYR A 108 6.60 -4.17 -8.64
C TYR A 108 8.10 -4.05 -8.28
N ASN A 109 8.87 -5.14 -8.28
CA ASN A 109 10.24 -5.15 -7.75
C ASN A 109 11.23 -4.25 -8.49
N ARG A 110 10.89 -3.81 -9.72
CA ARG A 110 11.69 -2.86 -10.52
C ARG A 110 11.24 -1.40 -10.38
N LEU A 111 10.16 -1.14 -9.64
CA LEU A 111 9.63 0.20 -9.47
C LEU A 111 10.33 0.91 -8.31
N PRO A 112 11.05 2.03 -8.55
CA PRO A 112 11.90 2.65 -7.54
C PRO A 112 11.18 3.06 -6.25
N ASN A 113 9.92 3.47 -6.34
CA ASN A 113 9.13 3.86 -5.17
C ASN A 113 8.87 2.68 -4.22
N TYR A 114 8.53 1.49 -4.76
CA TYR A 114 8.35 0.27 -3.96
C TYR A 114 9.68 -0.23 -3.42
N ARG A 115 10.68 -0.35 -4.29
CA ARG A 115 12.02 -0.81 -3.93
C ARG A 115 12.61 0.01 -2.77
N ASN A 116 12.60 1.34 -2.89
CA ASN A 116 13.06 2.24 -1.83
C ASN A 116 12.24 2.09 -0.54
N ASN A 117 10.97 1.74 -0.64
CA ASN A 117 10.14 1.50 0.54
C ASN A 117 10.51 0.21 1.25
N TRP A 118 10.67 -0.89 0.53
CA TRP A 118 11.06 -2.18 1.10
C TRP A 118 12.45 -2.16 1.73
N LEU A 119 13.40 -1.42 1.14
CA LEU A 119 14.69 -1.16 1.77
C LEU A 119 14.55 -0.43 3.11
N ARG A 120 13.64 0.55 3.22
CA ARG A 120 13.33 1.22 4.50
C ARG A 120 12.67 0.28 5.51
N MET A 121 11.91 -0.70 5.06
CA MET A 121 11.35 -1.76 5.91
C MET A 121 12.41 -2.76 6.40
N GLY A 122 13.67 -2.64 5.93
CA GLY A 122 14.79 -3.49 6.34
C GLY A 122 14.99 -4.73 5.48
N LEU A 123 14.30 -4.84 4.34
CA LEU A 123 14.62 -5.83 3.32
C LEU A 123 15.90 -5.44 2.58
N THR A 124 16.65 -6.43 2.11
CA THR A 124 17.89 -6.20 1.37
C THR A 124 17.61 -6.11 -0.14
N GLU A 125 18.58 -5.59 -0.90
CA GLU A 125 18.52 -5.63 -2.36
C GLU A 125 18.39 -7.08 -2.88
N ASP A 126 19.09 -8.03 -2.24
CA ASP A 126 19.02 -9.45 -2.58
C ASP A 126 17.63 -10.04 -2.32
N ASP A 127 16.99 -9.70 -1.19
CA ASP A 127 15.61 -10.08 -0.90
C ASP A 127 14.65 -9.62 -2.00
N ILE A 128 14.82 -8.37 -2.46
CA ILE A 128 13.94 -7.76 -3.45
C ILE A 128 14.22 -8.32 -4.85
N ASP A 129 15.48 -8.48 -5.23
CA ASP A 129 15.85 -8.95 -6.57
C ASP A 129 15.46 -10.41 -6.79
N ASN A 130 15.64 -11.25 -5.77
CA ASN A 130 15.35 -12.68 -5.81
C ASN A 130 13.92 -13.02 -5.32
N LEU A 131 13.15 -12.03 -4.86
CA LEU A 131 11.83 -12.22 -4.25
C LEU A 131 11.89 -13.34 -3.20
N SER A 132 12.82 -13.17 -2.24
CA SER A 132 13.12 -14.17 -1.22
C SER A 132 11.87 -14.53 -0.41
N ASP A 133 11.92 -15.66 0.29
CA ASP A 133 10.83 -16.04 1.20
C ASP A 133 10.57 -14.97 2.23
N ARG A 134 11.63 -14.36 2.77
CA ARG A 134 11.54 -13.24 3.71
C ARG A 134 10.80 -12.04 3.12
N PHE A 135 11.08 -11.70 1.85
CA PHE A 135 10.37 -10.62 1.15
C PHE A 135 8.89 -10.93 1.02
N ILE A 136 8.54 -12.15 0.60
CA ILE A 136 7.15 -12.58 0.46
C ILE A 136 6.44 -12.57 1.82
N ASP A 137 7.03 -13.17 2.83
CA ASP A 137 6.44 -13.29 4.16
C ASP A 137 6.24 -11.93 4.86
N GLU A 138 7.09 -10.94 4.56
CA GLU A 138 6.93 -9.57 5.06
C GLU A 138 5.77 -8.82 4.35
N THR A 139 5.58 -9.04 3.05
CA THR A 139 4.70 -8.21 2.23
C THR A 139 3.35 -8.85 1.87
N PHE A 140 3.22 -10.16 2.00
CA PHE A 140 1.98 -10.91 1.81
C PHE A 140 1.57 -11.58 3.12
N ALA A 141 0.28 -11.70 3.36
CA ALA A 141 -0.26 -12.58 4.39
C ALA A 141 -0.70 -13.89 3.73
N TRP A 142 -0.27 -15.01 4.26
CA TRP A 142 -0.70 -16.32 3.77
C TRP A 142 -0.93 -17.28 4.95
N GLY A 143 -1.77 -18.29 4.74
CA GLY A 143 -2.13 -19.26 5.75
C GLY A 143 -3.61 -19.57 5.76
N ASP A 144 -4.08 -20.08 6.87
CA ASP A 144 -5.51 -20.24 7.15
C ASP A 144 -6.17 -18.90 7.59
N ALA A 145 -7.46 -18.93 7.84
CA ALA A 145 -8.22 -17.75 8.24
C ALA A 145 -7.70 -17.11 9.55
N ASP A 146 -7.14 -17.91 10.46
CA ASP A 146 -6.62 -17.39 11.72
C ASP A 146 -5.27 -16.69 11.51
N ALA A 147 -4.38 -17.23 10.67
CA ALA A 147 -3.13 -16.58 10.28
C ALA A 147 -3.39 -15.26 9.54
N LEU A 148 -4.37 -15.22 8.63
CA LEU A 148 -4.74 -13.99 7.93
C LEU A 148 -5.33 -12.94 8.90
N ARG A 149 -6.14 -13.36 9.85
CA ARG A 149 -6.69 -12.48 10.89
C ARG A 149 -5.58 -11.90 11.77
N GLU A 150 -4.60 -12.71 12.13
CA GLU A 150 -3.45 -12.23 12.93
C GLU A 150 -2.66 -11.16 12.17
N ARG A 151 -2.36 -11.33 10.89
CA ARG A 151 -1.70 -10.29 10.07
C ARG A 151 -2.51 -8.99 10.03
N ILE A 152 -3.84 -9.07 9.94
CA ILE A 152 -4.71 -7.89 9.99
C ILE A 152 -4.59 -7.21 11.36
N ASN A 153 -4.60 -7.99 12.44
CA ASN A 153 -4.42 -7.49 13.80
C ASN A 153 -3.05 -6.82 14.00
N GLU A 154 -1.98 -7.37 13.42
CA GLU A 154 -0.65 -6.74 13.44
C GLU A 154 -0.67 -5.33 12.81
N HIS A 155 -1.37 -5.15 11.70
CA HIS A 155 -1.57 -3.83 11.10
C HIS A 155 -2.37 -2.88 12.01
N MET A 156 -3.45 -3.38 12.62
CA MET A 156 -4.26 -2.58 13.56
C MET A 156 -3.44 -2.18 14.79
N GLN A 157 -2.67 -3.10 15.37
CA GLN A 157 -1.77 -2.82 16.51
C GLN A 157 -0.64 -1.86 16.12
N ALA A 158 -0.18 -1.91 14.87
CA ALA A 158 0.81 -0.97 14.33
C ALA A 158 0.23 0.42 14.04
N GLY A 159 -1.08 0.63 14.22
CA GLY A 159 -1.76 1.91 14.12
C GLY A 159 -2.55 2.15 12.84
N ALA A 160 -2.89 1.10 12.07
CA ALA A 160 -3.87 1.23 10.99
C ALA A 160 -5.28 1.49 11.55
N ASP A 161 -6.04 2.36 10.88
CA ASP A 161 -7.46 2.56 11.17
C ASP A 161 -8.34 1.65 10.31
N HIS A 162 -7.82 1.21 9.18
CA HIS A 162 -8.50 0.32 8.24
C HIS A 162 -7.50 -0.54 7.48
N VAL A 163 -7.85 -1.80 7.24
CA VAL A 163 -7.10 -2.73 6.40
C VAL A 163 -7.96 -3.16 5.21
N CYS A 164 -7.53 -2.77 4.01
CA CYS A 164 -8.13 -3.19 2.76
C CYS A 164 -7.52 -4.52 2.34
N ILE A 165 -8.30 -5.59 2.41
CA ILE A 165 -7.85 -6.94 2.05
C ILE A 165 -7.90 -7.09 0.53
N GLN A 166 -6.79 -7.52 -0.08
CA GLN A 166 -6.69 -7.84 -1.49
C GLN A 166 -6.43 -9.35 -1.66
N PRO A 167 -7.47 -10.17 -1.90
CA PRO A 167 -7.31 -11.59 -2.05
C PRO A 167 -6.58 -11.96 -3.35
N ILE A 168 -5.83 -13.06 -3.29
CA ILE A 168 -5.19 -13.71 -4.43
C ILE A 168 -5.74 -15.13 -4.48
N ASN A 169 -6.38 -15.49 -5.58
CA ASN A 169 -6.96 -16.82 -5.74
C ASN A 169 -5.91 -17.88 -6.09
N THR A 170 -6.33 -19.14 -6.13
CA THR A 170 -5.47 -20.29 -6.44
C THR A 170 -4.85 -20.26 -7.85
N ASN A 171 -5.35 -19.42 -8.74
CA ASN A 171 -4.77 -19.18 -10.06
C ASN A 171 -3.79 -17.97 -10.07
N GLY A 172 -3.56 -17.34 -8.91
CA GLY A 172 -2.70 -16.15 -8.79
C GLY A 172 -3.35 -14.84 -9.26
N ASN A 173 -4.66 -14.79 -9.44
CA ASN A 173 -5.37 -13.58 -9.80
C ASN A 173 -5.65 -12.72 -8.58
N VAL A 174 -5.30 -11.45 -8.67
CA VAL A 174 -5.48 -10.46 -7.60
C VAL A 174 -6.89 -9.89 -7.61
N GLY A 175 -7.51 -9.82 -6.44
CA GLY A 175 -8.87 -9.29 -6.27
C GLY A 175 -9.98 -10.26 -6.62
N GLU A 176 -9.65 -11.50 -6.89
CA GLU A 176 -10.62 -12.58 -7.16
C GLU A 176 -10.67 -13.56 -5.98
N LEU A 177 -11.83 -14.15 -5.76
CA LEU A 177 -12.05 -15.21 -4.78
C LEU A 177 -12.31 -16.54 -5.50
N ASP A 178 -11.90 -17.65 -4.87
CA ASP A 178 -12.30 -18.99 -5.28
C ASP A 178 -13.69 -19.27 -4.67
N TRP A 179 -14.71 -19.41 -5.53
CA TRP A 179 -16.08 -19.72 -5.15
C TRP A 179 -16.37 -21.22 -5.23
#